data_0a3d6c1b42787d668d8a90f2e0f1fe95
#
_entry.id   0a3d6c1b42787d668d8a90f2e0f1fe95
#
_cell.length_a   1.000
_cell.length_b   1.000
_cell.length_c   1.000
_cell.angle_alpha   90.00
_cell.angle_beta   90.00
_cell.angle_gamma   90.00
#
_symmetry.space_group_name_H-M   'P 1'
#
loop_
_entity.id
_entity.type
_entity.pdbx_description
1 polymer ?
#
loop_
_entity_poly.entity_id
_entity_poly.type
_entity_poly.pdbx_seq_one_letter_code
_entity_poly.pdbx_strand_id
1 'polypeptide(L)'
;MSSYREVLALPHAWTLVLASFPARLAYGMIGLGIFFKVQRETGSVAFAGLAIGLNSIGGSLTAAYRGYLIDKYGQSWPLRIFVPSYAAMILVVNMSESKTVLLVMATVMGVSAPPINLSIRPLWKSVVTGTQLRTAYAIDTSLMNTAGVIGPVVATTLALSSHPGSALAVASALMFIGGTAIMVSQVSRNWKPEVKDKGQQPLWRNPALRLLMLEGSFIGFGWGIFDVAVPAFATLEKVPNRTAWVFAAMGIASIAGGLI
;
A
#
# COMPACT_ATOMS: atom_id res chain seq x y z
N MET A 1 19.54 6.60 22.56
CA MET A 1 18.70 6.41 21.35
C MET A 1 19.46 7.03 20.18
N SER A 2 19.64 6.31 19.08
CA SER A 2 20.25 6.90 17.88
C SER A 2 19.33 7.97 17.30
N SER A 3 19.91 9.09 16.87
CA SER A 3 19.16 10.18 16.25
C SER A 3 18.63 9.78 14.87
N TYR A 4 17.47 10.29 14.45
CA TYR A 4 16.96 10.17 13.09
C TYR A 4 18.01 10.61 12.06
N ARG A 5 18.77 11.67 12.37
CA ARG A 5 19.82 12.19 11.51
C ARG A 5 20.96 11.19 11.32
N GLU A 6 21.34 10.46 12.37
CA GLU A 6 22.39 9.42 12.31
C GLU A 6 21.96 8.27 11.39
N VAL A 7 20.71 7.79 11.51
CA VAL A 7 20.19 6.72 10.64
C VAL A 7 20.10 7.18 9.19
N LEU A 8 19.62 8.38 8.93
CA LEU A 8 19.52 8.93 7.58
C LEU A 8 20.89 9.26 6.95
N ALA A 9 21.94 9.44 7.76
CA ALA A 9 23.30 9.62 7.26
C ALA A 9 23.98 8.31 6.80
N LEU A 10 23.37 7.16 7.10
CA LEU A 10 23.92 5.86 6.68
C LEU A 10 23.82 5.67 5.15
N PRO A 11 24.79 4.96 4.54
CA PRO A 11 24.70 4.58 3.14
C PRO A 11 23.40 3.86 2.83
N HIS A 12 22.78 4.19 1.73
CA HIS A 12 21.51 3.61 1.25
C HIS A 12 20.23 3.91 2.09
N ALA A 13 20.30 4.58 3.25
CA ALA A 13 19.11 4.95 4.01
C ALA A 13 18.16 5.83 3.17
N TRP A 14 18.70 6.89 2.54
CA TRP A 14 17.93 7.73 1.62
C TRP A 14 17.41 6.99 0.40
N THR A 15 18.13 5.99 -0.09
CA THR A 15 17.66 5.14 -1.20
C THR A 15 16.36 4.43 -0.80
N LEU A 16 16.29 3.88 0.41
CA LEU A 16 15.08 3.22 0.89
C LEU A 16 13.92 4.21 1.09
N VAL A 17 14.20 5.39 1.65
CA VAL A 17 13.20 6.44 1.86
C VAL A 17 12.63 6.91 0.53
N LEU A 18 13.49 7.36 -0.40
CA LEU A 18 13.07 7.95 -1.66
C LEU A 18 12.44 6.92 -2.62
N ALA A 19 12.93 5.69 -2.62
CA ALA A 19 12.36 4.64 -3.46
C ALA A 19 11.01 4.13 -2.94
N SER A 20 10.83 4.01 -1.62
CA SER A 20 9.60 3.46 -1.05
C SER A 20 8.43 4.45 -1.02
N PHE A 21 8.69 5.73 -0.83
CA PHE A 21 7.65 6.73 -0.63
C PHE A 21 6.69 6.86 -1.81
N PRO A 22 7.13 6.97 -3.09
CA PRO A 22 6.21 7.05 -4.22
C PRO A 22 5.29 5.82 -4.35
N ALA A 23 5.82 4.61 -4.15
CA ALA A 23 5.01 3.40 -4.23
C ALA A 23 3.98 3.31 -3.09
N ARG A 24 4.32 3.76 -1.88
CA ARG A 24 3.40 3.87 -0.75
C ARG A 24 2.32 4.92 -0.99
N LEU A 25 2.72 6.06 -1.55
CA LEU A 25 1.77 7.11 -1.93
C LEU A 25 0.76 6.59 -2.96
N ALA A 26 1.23 5.85 -3.96
CA ALA A 26 0.37 5.17 -4.92
C ALA A 26 -0.65 4.24 -4.22
N TYR A 27 -0.21 3.42 -3.26
CA TYR A 27 -1.13 2.58 -2.48
C TYR A 27 -2.20 3.39 -1.73
N GLY A 28 -1.82 4.53 -1.14
CA GLY A 28 -2.78 5.45 -0.50
C GLY A 28 -3.77 6.07 -1.48
N MET A 29 -3.43 6.14 -2.77
CA MET A 29 -4.29 6.71 -3.82
C MET A 29 -5.22 5.70 -4.49
N ILE A 30 -4.80 4.44 -4.62
CA ILE A 30 -5.46 3.45 -5.50
C ILE A 30 -6.89 3.16 -5.06
N GLY A 31 -7.14 2.96 -3.75
CA GLY A 31 -8.48 2.67 -3.25
C GLY A 31 -9.51 3.73 -3.65
N LEU A 32 -9.22 4.99 -3.36
CA LEU A 32 -10.07 6.11 -3.72
C LEU A 32 -10.11 6.36 -5.23
N GLY A 33 -9.00 6.16 -5.93
CA GLY A 33 -8.95 6.24 -7.39
C GLY A 33 -9.89 5.24 -8.04
N ILE A 34 -9.90 3.98 -7.60
CA ILE A 34 -10.85 2.94 -8.05
C ILE A 34 -12.28 3.34 -7.67
N PHE A 35 -12.51 3.78 -6.43
CA PHE A 35 -13.84 4.18 -5.96
C PHE A 35 -14.47 5.22 -6.89
N PHE A 36 -13.81 6.36 -7.07
CA PHE A 36 -14.34 7.45 -7.87
C PHE A 36 -14.44 7.10 -9.36
N LYS A 37 -13.51 6.30 -9.89
CA LYS A 37 -13.58 5.80 -11.27
C LYS A 37 -14.81 4.93 -11.46
N VAL A 38 -14.98 3.90 -10.63
CA VAL A 38 -16.10 2.96 -10.74
C VAL A 38 -17.43 3.64 -10.47
N GLN A 39 -17.52 4.51 -9.46
CA GLN A 39 -18.73 5.28 -9.15
C GLN A 39 -19.14 6.17 -10.33
N ARG A 40 -18.19 6.83 -10.98
CA ARG A 40 -18.47 7.69 -12.14
C ARG A 40 -18.98 6.89 -13.33
N GLU A 41 -18.35 5.77 -13.67
CA GLU A 41 -18.72 4.96 -14.85
C GLU A 41 -20.00 4.17 -14.64
N THR A 42 -20.32 3.81 -13.40
CA THR A 42 -21.49 2.95 -13.11
C THR A 42 -22.67 3.69 -12.55
N GLY A 43 -22.47 4.93 -12.04
CA GLY A 43 -23.46 5.68 -11.28
C GLY A 43 -23.75 5.07 -9.89
N SER A 44 -23.03 4.03 -9.45
CA SER A 44 -23.35 3.24 -8.28
C SER A 44 -22.23 3.25 -7.24
N VAL A 45 -22.54 3.79 -6.07
CA VAL A 45 -21.65 3.75 -4.88
C VAL A 45 -21.45 2.31 -4.40
N ALA A 46 -22.52 1.49 -4.45
CA ALA A 46 -22.44 0.08 -4.06
C ALA A 46 -21.47 -0.71 -4.96
N PHE A 47 -21.49 -0.44 -6.27
CA PHE A 47 -20.59 -1.09 -7.23
C PHE A 47 -19.12 -0.65 -7.02
N ALA A 48 -18.90 0.63 -6.68
CA ALA A 48 -17.59 1.14 -6.31
C ALA A 48 -17.06 0.48 -5.03
N GLY A 49 -17.90 0.33 -4.01
CA GLY A 49 -17.57 -0.40 -2.78
C GLY A 49 -17.23 -1.87 -3.04
N LEU A 50 -18.01 -2.54 -3.93
CA LEU A 50 -17.73 -3.92 -4.34
C LEU A 50 -16.35 -4.04 -5.01
N ALA A 51 -15.99 -3.12 -5.91
CA ALA A 51 -14.68 -3.13 -6.56
C ALA A 51 -13.51 -3.01 -5.57
N ILE A 52 -13.62 -2.11 -4.59
CA ILE A 52 -12.62 -1.98 -3.51
C ILE A 52 -12.59 -3.25 -2.64
N GLY A 53 -13.76 -3.77 -2.27
CA GLY A 53 -13.86 -4.99 -1.47
C GLY A 53 -13.18 -6.19 -2.14
N LEU A 54 -13.43 -6.41 -3.42
CA LEU A 54 -12.80 -7.46 -4.22
C LEU A 54 -11.28 -7.26 -4.35
N ASN A 55 -10.82 -6.02 -4.54
CA ASN A 55 -9.40 -5.68 -4.53
C ASN A 55 -8.75 -6.04 -3.18
N SER A 56 -9.36 -5.65 -2.08
CA SER A 56 -8.85 -5.90 -0.73
C SER A 56 -8.83 -7.39 -0.37
N ILE A 57 -9.89 -8.13 -0.71
CA ILE A 57 -9.97 -9.58 -0.51
C ILE A 57 -8.90 -10.29 -1.33
N GLY A 58 -8.75 -9.96 -2.63
CA GLY A 58 -7.72 -10.51 -3.49
C GLY A 58 -6.31 -10.27 -2.93
N GLY A 59 -6.07 -9.05 -2.44
CA GLY A 59 -4.81 -8.66 -1.80
C GLY A 59 -4.50 -9.44 -0.53
N SER A 60 -5.49 -9.63 0.33
CA SER A 60 -5.35 -10.34 1.60
C SER A 60 -5.11 -11.84 1.38
N LEU A 61 -5.89 -12.47 0.52
CA LEU A 61 -5.77 -13.91 0.23
C LEU A 61 -4.41 -14.29 -0.36
N THR A 62 -3.80 -13.41 -1.14
CA THR A 62 -2.52 -13.69 -1.80
C THR A 62 -1.29 -13.12 -1.09
N ALA A 63 -1.47 -12.34 -0.01
CA ALA A 63 -0.38 -11.67 0.69
C ALA A 63 0.70 -12.66 1.16
N ALA A 64 0.30 -13.78 1.77
CA ALA A 64 1.23 -14.81 2.24
C ALA A 64 2.02 -15.46 1.09
N TYR A 65 1.35 -15.73 -0.03
CA TYR A 65 2.00 -16.31 -1.22
C TYR A 65 3.02 -15.33 -1.84
N ARG A 66 2.66 -14.05 -1.94
CA ARG A 66 3.58 -13.00 -2.44
C ARG A 66 4.79 -12.82 -1.52
N GLY A 67 4.59 -12.92 -0.20
CA GLY A 67 5.68 -12.96 0.78
C GLY A 67 6.59 -14.18 0.58
N TYR A 68 6.00 -15.36 0.37
CA TYR A 68 6.76 -16.59 0.08
C TYR A 68 7.61 -16.45 -1.20
N LEU A 69 7.11 -15.78 -2.25
CA LEU A 69 7.89 -15.55 -3.46
C LEU A 69 9.13 -14.70 -3.20
N ILE A 70 9.02 -13.67 -2.34
CA ILE A 70 10.18 -12.87 -1.90
C ILE A 70 11.17 -13.73 -1.11
N ASP A 71 10.69 -14.54 -0.17
CA ASP A 71 11.52 -15.44 0.63
C ASP A 71 12.24 -16.47 -0.24
N LYS A 72 11.65 -16.89 -1.35
CA LYS A 72 12.21 -17.94 -2.21
C LYS A 72 13.15 -17.39 -3.28
N TYR A 73 12.80 -16.29 -3.92
CA TYR A 73 13.51 -15.78 -5.11
C TYR A 73 14.27 -14.47 -4.86
N GLY A 74 14.24 -13.95 -3.62
CA GLY A 74 14.72 -12.62 -3.29
C GLY A 74 13.72 -11.54 -3.69
N GLN A 75 14.03 -10.28 -3.35
CA GLN A 75 13.09 -9.19 -3.52
C GLN A 75 12.99 -8.70 -4.97
N SER A 76 14.14 -8.56 -5.64
CA SER A 76 14.19 -7.94 -6.97
C SER A 76 13.42 -8.72 -8.04
N TRP A 77 13.43 -10.05 -7.98
CA TRP A 77 12.84 -10.86 -9.04
C TRP A 77 11.29 -10.78 -9.07
N PRO A 78 10.57 -11.01 -7.95
CA PRO A 78 9.11 -10.84 -7.95
C PRO A 78 8.68 -9.41 -8.30
N LEU A 79 9.42 -8.39 -7.84
CA LEU A 79 9.09 -6.99 -8.13
C LEU A 79 9.20 -6.67 -9.62
N ARG A 80 10.08 -7.33 -10.38
CA ARG A 80 10.18 -7.17 -11.85
C ARG A 80 8.90 -7.54 -12.59
N ILE A 81 8.11 -8.44 -12.02
CA ILE A 81 6.84 -8.88 -12.61
C ILE A 81 5.69 -8.05 -12.02
N PHE A 82 5.60 -8.00 -10.70
CA PHE A 82 4.45 -7.38 -10.03
C PHE A 82 4.37 -5.86 -10.25
N VAL A 83 5.48 -5.12 -10.26
CA VAL A 83 5.46 -3.66 -10.39
C VAL A 83 4.94 -3.21 -11.76
N PRO A 84 5.52 -3.62 -12.89
CA PRO A 84 5.04 -3.15 -14.19
C PRO A 84 3.65 -3.69 -14.53
N SER A 85 3.33 -4.94 -14.19
CA SER A 85 1.99 -5.50 -14.42
C SER A 85 0.93 -4.75 -13.61
N TYR A 86 1.21 -4.44 -12.35
CA TYR A 86 0.28 -3.70 -11.50
C TYR A 86 0.06 -2.26 -12.00
N ALA A 87 1.13 -1.57 -12.39
CA ALA A 87 1.03 -0.24 -12.99
C ALA A 87 0.20 -0.26 -14.29
N ALA A 88 0.42 -1.26 -15.14
CA ALA A 88 -0.37 -1.43 -16.36
C ALA A 88 -1.86 -1.71 -16.04
N MET A 89 -2.16 -2.54 -15.05
CA MET A 89 -3.55 -2.81 -14.65
C MET A 89 -4.26 -1.56 -14.12
N ILE A 90 -3.55 -0.68 -13.38
CA ILE A 90 -4.10 0.60 -12.96
C ILE A 90 -4.52 1.44 -14.18
N LEU A 91 -3.69 1.46 -15.23
CA LEU A 91 -4.01 2.17 -16.48
C LEU A 91 -5.20 1.52 -17.21
N VAL A 92 -5.29 0.19 -17.22
CA VAL A 92 -6.45 -0.52 -17.81
C VAL A 92 -7.74 -0.13 -17.07
N VAL A 93 -7.74 -0.10 -15.73
CA VAL A 93 -8.89 0.40 -14.94
C VAL A 93 -9.20 1.85 -15.29
N ASN A 94 -8.16 2.69 -15.42
CA ASN A 94 -8.35 4.11 -15.75
C ASN A 94 -9.01 4.33 -17.11
N MET A 95 -8.68 3.51 -18.10
CA MET A 95 -9.17 3.64 -19.48
C MET A 95 -10.48 2.89 -19.73
N SER A 96 -10.87 1.97 -18.84
CA SER A 96 -12.06 1.13 -19.06
C SER A 96 -13.36 1.84 -18.63
N GLU A 97 -14.41 1.63 -19.41
CA GLU A 97 -15.79 2.04 -19.08
C GLU A 97 -16.66 0.80 -18.78
N SER A 98 -16.18 -0.40 -19.08
CA SER A 98 -16.92 -1.65 -18.88
C SER A 98 -16.99 -2.03 -17.40
N LYS A 99 -18.21 -2.17 -16.86
CA LYS A 99 -18.45 -2.61 -15.47
C LYS A 99 -17.73 -3.92 -15.13
N THR A 100 -17.78 -4.88 -16.04
CA THR A 100 -17.14 -6.19 -15.84
C THR A 100 -15.62 -6.05 -15.80
N VAL A 101 -15.04 -5.30 -16.73
CA VAL A 101 -13.59 -5.07 -16.77
C VAL A 101 -13.13 -4.35 -15.50
N LEU A 102 -13.86 -3.35 -15.03
CA LEU A 102 -13.55 -2.62 -13.80
C LEU A 102 -13.49 -3.56 -12.58
N LEU A 103 -14.49 -4.45 -12.40
CA LEU A 103 -14.49 -5.41 -11.29
C LEU A 103 -13.39 -6.47 -11.41
N VAL A 104 -13.24 -7.06 -12.59
CA VAL A 104 -12.22 -8.10 -12.84
C VAL A 104 -10.84 -7.51 -12.62
N MET A 105 -10.54 -6.34 -13.18
CA MET A 105 -9.23 -5.72 -13.02
C MET A 105 -8.98 -5.27 -11.57
N ALA A 106 -9.97 -4.73 -10.87
CA ALA A 106 -9.83 -4.42 -9.45
C ALA A 106 -9.46 -5.67 -8.63
N THR A 107 -10.11 -6.80 -8.91
CA THR A 107 -9.81 -8.09 -8.25
C THR A 107 -8.40 -8.58 -8.58
N VAL A 108 -8.02 -8.59 -9.86
CA VAL A 108 -6.70 -9.04 -10.33
C VAL A 108 -5.59 -8.13 -9.78
N MET A 109 -5.82 -6.82 -9.70
CA MET A 109 -4.92 -5.88 -9.04
C MET A 109 -4.69 -6.26 -7.57
N GLY A 110 -5.75 -6.57 -6.83
CA GLY A 110 -5.60 -7.05 -5.46
C GLY A 110 -4.70 -8.28 -5.37
N VAL A 111 -5.01 -9.31 -6.16
CA VAL A 111 -4.25 -10.57 -6.22
C VAL A 111 -2.78 -10.35 -6.54
N SER A 112 -2.47 -9.43 -7.45
CA SER A 112 -1.13 -9.17 -7.98
C SER A 112 -0.44 -7.95 -7.37
N ALA A 113 -0.97 -7.36 -6.29
CA ALA A 113 -0.40 -6.16 -5.68
C ALA A 113 1.08 -6.36 -5.28
N PRO A 114 2.02 -5.50 -5.72
CA PRO A 114 3.43 -5.64 -5.37
C PRO A 114 3.64 -5.66 -3.86
N PRO A 115 4.42 -6.57 -3.29
CA PRO A 115 4.59 -6.68 -1.83
C PRO A 115 5.57 -5.63 -1.27
N ILE A 116 5.40 -4.35 -1.63
CA ILE A 116 6.29 -3.24 -1.28
C ILE A 116 6.47 -3.11 0.25
N ASN A 117 5.36 -3.09 1.00
CA ASN A 117 5.43 -2.90 2.45
C ASN A 117 6.11 -4.09 3.16
N LEU A 118 5.96 -5.30 2.62
CA LEU A 118 6.65 -6.49 3.13
C LEU A 118 8.16 -6.46 2.81
N SER A 119 8.55 -5.81 1.72
CA SER A 119 9.93 -5.73 1.25
C SER A 119 10.77 -4.74 2.06
N ILE A 120 10.22 -3.59 2.44
CA ILE A 120 11.02 -2.48 3.00
C ILE A 120 11.61 -2.78 4.38
N ARG A 121 10.84 -3.38 5.30
CA ARG A 121 11.35 -3.67 6.67
C ARG A 121 12.55 -4.62 6.69
N PRO A 122 12.58 -5.73 5.92
CA PRO A 122 13.79 -6.54 5.79
C PRO A 122 14.98 -5.78 5.20
N LEU A 123 14.74 -4.83 4.28
CA LEU A 123 15.82 -4.00 3.73
C LEU A 123 16.44 -3.06 4.77
N TRP A 124 15.64 -2.51 5.68
CA TRP A 124 16.18 -1.74 6.79
C TRP A 124 17.14 -2.55 7.65
N LYS A 125 16.86 -3.84 7.92
CA LYS A 125 17.77 -4.73 8.65
C LYS A 125 19.15 -4.90 7.97
N SER A 126 19.24 -4.73 6.67
CA SER A 126 20.51 -4.81 5.94
C SER A 126 21.29 -3.49 5.90
N VAL A 127 20.64 -2.36 6.25
CA VAL A 127 21.26 -1.03 6.25
C VAL A 127 21.69 -0.59 7.65
N VAL A 128 20.96 -1.00 8.68
CA VAL A 128 21.19 -0.59 10.08
C VAL A 128 21.38 -1.79 10.99
N THR A 129 22.11 -1.60 12.11
CA THR A 129 22.37 -2.64 13.10
C THR A 129 22.00 -2.19 14.51
N GLY A 130 21.73 -3.15 15.39
CA GLY A 130 21.54 -2.91 16.81
C GLY A 130 20.41 -1.91 17.13
N THR A 131 20.73 -0.91 17.95
CA THR A 131 19.76 0.08 18.44
C THR A 131 19.20 1.01 17.36
N GLN A 132 19.91 1.15 16.24
CA GLN A 132 19.47 1.97 15.10
C GLN A 132 18.25 1.39 14.39
N LEU A 133 18.01 0.07 14.48
CA LEU A 133 16.89 -0.59 13.82
C LEU A 133 15.53 -0.06 14.31
N ARG A 134 15.41 0.24 15.61
CA ARG A 134 14.18 0.83 16.15
C ARG A 134 13.89 2.21 15.55
N THR A 135 14.92 3.04 15.42
CA THR A 135 14.80 4.37 14.79
C THR A 135 14.48 4.24 13.29
N ALA A 136 15.11 3.31 12.58
CA ALA A 136 14.81 3.03 11.18
C ALA A 136 13.35 2.60 10.96
N TYR A 137 12.82 1.76 11.84
CA TYR A 137 11.40 1.37 11.78
C TYR A 137 10.45 2.51 12.14
N ALA A 138 10.85 3.44 13.01
CA ALA A 138 10.08 4.65 13.28
C ALA A 138 10.02 5.55 12.04
N ILE A 139 11.14 5.73 11.32
CA ILE A 139 11.17 6.44 10.03
C ILE A 139 10.25 5.75 9.03
N ASP A 140 10.36 4.43 8.90
CA ASP A 140 9.53 3.63 7.98
C ASP A 140 8.04 3.78 8.25
N THR A 141 7.64 3.72 9.51
CA THR A 141 6.24 3.90 9.93
C THR A 141 5.76 5.33 9.68
N SER A 142 6.60 6.33 9.96
CA SER A 142 6.28 7.74 9.68
C SER A 142 6.05 7.98 8.18
N LEU A 143 6.87 7.41 7.31
CA LEU A 143 6.70 7.50 5.86
C LEU A 143 5.41 6.81 5.40
N MET A 144 5.09 5.64 5.97
CA MET A 144 3.86 4.92 5.66
C MET A 144 2.63 5.74 6.08
N ASN A 145 2.64 6.30 7.29
CA ASN A 145 1.55 7.14 7.79
C ASN A 145 1.40 8.41 6.94
N THR A 146 2.51 9.06 6.59
CA THR A 146 2.49 10.26 5.73
C THR A 146 1.88 9.94 4.36
N ALA A 147 2.26 8.82 3.75
CA ALA A 147 1.65 8.38 2.49
C ALA A 147 0.16 8.05 2.65
N GLY A 148 -0.24 7.49 3.79
CA GLY A 148 -1.64 7.22 4.14
C GLY A 148 -2.50 8.47 4.33
N VAL A 149 -1.88 9.60 4.68
CA VAL A 149 -2.57 10.92 4.77
C VAL A 149 -2.60 11.61 3.42
N ILE A 150 -1.44 11.72 2.77
CA ILE A 150 -1.31 12.48 1.51
C ILE A 150 -2.02 11.75 0.36
N GLY A 151 -1.94 10.42 0.31
CA GLY A 151 -2.51 9.61 -0.76
C GLY A 151 -4.00 9.86 -0.99
N PRO A 152 -4.86 9.69 0.01
CA PRO A 152 -6.28 9.97 -0.09
C PRO A 152 -6.60 11.42 -0.50
N VAL A 153 -5.86 12.40 0.01
CA VAL A 153 -6.04 13.82 -0.34
C VAL A 153 -5.74 14.03 -1.83
N VAL A 154 -4.59 13.56 -2.30
CA VAL A 154 -4.19 13.68 -3.72
C VAL A 154 -5.15 12.91 -4.62
N ALA A 155 -5.52 11.68 -4.25
CA ALA A 155 -6.45 10.87 -5.03
C ALA A 155 -7.81 11.54 -5.19
N THR A 156 -8.41 12.04 -4.09
CA THR A 156 -9.71 12.72 -4.12
C THR A 156 -9.64 13.99 -4.94
N THR A 157 -8.61 14.82 -4.72
CA THR A 157 -8.45 16.09 -5.45
C THR A 157 -8.32 15.86 -6.95
N LEU A 158 -7.50 14.90 -7.37
CA LEU A 158 -7.31 14.56 -8.79
C LEU A 158 -8.53 13.88 -9.39
N ALA A 159 -9.20 12.97 -8.67
CA ALA A 159 -10.39 12.27 -9.16
C ALA A 159 -11.60 13.22 -9.37
N LEU A 160 -11.67 14.29 -8.59
CA LEU A 160 -12.74 15.31 -8.69
C LEU A 160 -12.34 16.53 -9.52
N SER A 161 -11.14 16.54 -10.12
CA SER A 161 -10.67 17.60 -11.01
C SER A 161 -11.34 17.52 -12.39
N SER A 162 -11.05 18.49 -13.25
CA SER A 162 -11.45 18.49 -14.67
C SER A 162 -10.91 17.29 -15.47
N HIS A 163 -9.88 16.63 -14.98
CA HIS A 163 -9.26 15.44 -15.58
C HIS A 163 -9.26 14.26 -14.60
N PRO A 164 -10.43 13.63 -14.35
CA PRO A 164 -10.57 12.63 -13.30
C PRO A 164 -9.68 11.39 -13.45
N GLY A 165 -9.27 11.05 -14.68
CA GLY A 165 -8.32 9.98 -14.97
C GLY A 165 -6.91 10.23 -14.42
N SER A 166 -6.58 11.49 -14.07
CA SER A 166 -5.25 11.82 -13.53
C SER A 166 -4.96 11.14 -12.19
N ALA A 167 -5.97 10.85 -11.37
CA ALA A 167 -5.77 10.17 -10.08
C ALA A 167 -5.11 8.79 -10.25
N LEU A 168 -5.69 7.95 -11.12
CA LEU A 168 -5.13 6.61 -11.40
C LEU A 168 -3.87 6.68 -12.25
N ALA A 169 -3.78 7.63 -13.19
CA ALA A 169 -2.56 7.81 -13.99
C ALA A 169 -1.35 8.18 -13.11
N VAL A 170 -1.51 9.13 -12.18
CA VAL A 170 -0.48 9.51 -11.22
C VAL A 170 -0.15 8.34 -10.27
N ALA A 171 -1.16 7.62 -9.77
CA ALA A 171 -0.93 6.43 -8.94
C ALA A 171 -0.14 5.34 -9.68
N SER A 172 -0.45 5.10 -10.97
CA SER A 172 0.31 4.16 -11.82
C SER A 172 1.76 4.61 -11.99
N ALA A 173 2.00 5.88 -12.31
CA ALA A 173 3.35 6.43 -12.46
C ALA A 173 4.16 6.33 -11.16
N LEU A 174 3.58 6.71 -10.02
CA LEU A 174 4.21 6.63 -8.70
C LEU A 174 4.54 5.18 -8.31
N MET A 175 3.62 4.23 -8.58
CA MET A 175 3.85 2.81 -8.35
C MET A 175 4.99 2.28 -9.21
N PHE A 176 5.01 2.63 -10.49
CA PHE A 176 6.05 2.20 -11.41
C PHE A 176 7.42 2.77 -11.02
N ILE A 177 7.50 4.07 -10.76
CA ILE A 177 8.75 4.76 -10.37
C ILE A 177 9.26 4.21 -9.05
N GLY A 178 8.44 4.23 -7.99
CA GLY A 178 8.85 3.78 -6.66
C GLY A 178 9.16 2.29 -6.61
N GLY A 179 8.30 1.45 -7.19
CA GLY A 179 8.51 0.02 -7.25
C GLY A 179 9.77 -0.37 -8.04
N THR A 180 10.01 0.29 -9.18
CA THR A 180 11.24 0.10 -9.98
C THR A 180 12.47 0.59 -9.22
N ALA A 181 12.40 1.72 -8.54
CA ALA A 181 13.50 2.23 -7.74
C ALA A 181 13.89 1.25 -6.62
N ILE A 182 12.91 0.64 -5.93
CA ILE A 182 13.18 -0.42 -4.96
C ILE A 182 13.82 -1.64 -5.64
N MET A 183 13.23 -2.10 -6.73
CA MET A 183 13.66 -3.29 -7.48
C MET A 183 15.13 -3.18 -7.93
N VAL A 184 15.53 -2.01 -8.46
CA VAL A 184 16.90 -1.81 -8.97
C VAL A 184 17.90 -1.39 -7.89
N SER A 185 17.43 -1.05 -6.68
CA SER A 185 18.30 -0.62 -5.59
C SER A 185 19.31 -1.70 -5.24
N GLN A 186 20.53 -1.30 -4.92
CA GLN A 186 21.61 -2.22 -4.53
C GLN A 186 21.23 -3.01 -3.28
N VAL A 187 20.52 -2.39 -2.35
CA VAL A 187 20.04 -3.03 -1.11
C VAL A 187 19.08 -4.18 -1.43
N SER A 188 18.11 -3.96 -2.32
CA SER A 188 17.15 -5.00 -2.73
C SER A 188 17.79 -6.14 -3.53
N ARG A 189 18.75 -5.82 -4.41
CA ARG A 189 19.46 -6.84 -5.22
C ARG A 189 20.39 -7.71 -4.40
N ASN A 190 21.00 -7.16 -3.36
CA ASN A 190 21.93 -7.88 -2.49
C ASN A 190 21.23 -8.57 -1.32
N TRP A 191 19.95 -8.28 -1.10
CA TRP A 191 19.18 -8.88 -0.01
C TRP A 191 19.00 -10.39 -0.23
N LYS A 192 19.25 -11.15 0.83
CA LYS A 192 19.03 -12.60 0.85
C LYS A 192 18.07 -12.95 1.98
N PRO A 193 17.13 -13.88 1.75
CA PRO A 193 16.23 -14.33 2.79
C PRO A 193 17.00 -15.00 3.94
N GLU A 194 16.49 -14.82 5.16
CA GLU A 194 17.02 -15.54 6.32
C GLU A 194 16.78 -17.05 6.15
N VAL A 195 17.81 -17.84 6.43
CA VAL A 195 17.70 -19.31 6.38
C VAL A 195 16.73 -19.76 7.47
N LYS A 196 15.62 -20.39 7.07
CA LYS A 196 14.66 -20.95 8.02
C LYS A 196 15.24 -22.21 8.66
N ASP A 197 15.26 -22.28 9.98
CA ASP A 197 15.58 -23.50 10.71
C ASP A 197 14.57 -24.60 10.37
N LYS A 198 15.08 -25.75 9.92
CA LYS A 198 14.26 -26.89 9.50
C LYS A 198 13.39 -27.50 10.63
N GLY A 199 13.60 -27.08 11.88
CA GLY A 199 12.86 -27.55 13.06
C GLY A 199 11.76 -26.62 13.55
N GLN A 200 11.56 -25.45 12.95
CA GLN A 200 10.52 -24.51 13.40
C GLN A 200 9.12 -25.02 13.06
N GLN A 201 8.27 -25.12 14.11
CA GLN A 201 6.87 -25.45 13.90
C GLN A 201 6.17 -24.39 13.04
N PRO A 202 5.19 -24.80 12.21
CA PRO A 202 4.39 -23.85 11.42
C PRO A 202 3.76 -22.80 12.34
N LEU A 203 3.87 -21.51 11.93
CA LEU A 203 3.44 -20.36 12.73
C LEU A 203 1.96 -20.44 13.15
N TRP A 204 1.09 -21.05 12.34
CA TRP A 204 -0.33 -21.22 12.67
C TRP A 204 -0.60 -22.19 13.86
N ARG A 205 0.38 -22.98 14.29
CA ARG A 205 0.27 -23.82 15.51
C ARG A 205 0.43 -23.02 16.80
N ASN A 206 1.03 -21.83 16.71
CA ASN A 206 1.19 -20.96 17.87
C ASN A 206 -0.15 -20.26 18.20
N PRO A 207 -0.75 -20.51 19.38
CA PRO A 207 -2.04 -19.93 19.76
C PRO A 207 -2.00 -18.40 19.86
N ALA A 208 -0.89 -17.82 20.33
CA ALA A 208 -0.74 -16.37 20.40
C ALA A 208 -0.75 -15.73 18.99
N LEU A 209 -0.11 -16.40 18.01
CA LEU A 209 -0.12 -15.89 16.63
C LEU A 209 -1.53 -16.00 16.01
N ARG A 210 -2.28 -17.07 16.30
CA ARG A 210 -3.69 -17.18 15.84
C ARG A 210 -4.56 -16.07 16.41
N LEU A 211 -4.37 -15.72 17.69
CA LEU A 211 -5.08 -14.60 18.31
C LEU A 211 -4.74 -13.28 17.63
N LEU A 212 -3.45 -13.00 17.38
CA LEU A 212 -3.00 -11.80 16.66
C LEU A 212 -3.53 -11.75 15.22
N MET A 213 -3.62 -12.89 14.54
CA MET A 213 -4.22 -12.96 13.19
C MET A 213 -5.71 -12.65 13.24
N LEU A 214 -6.43 -13.15 14.24
CA LEU A 214 -7.86 -12.87 14.44
C LEU A 214 -8.07 -11.38 14.73
N GLU A 215 -7.33 -10.82 15.67
CA GLU A 215 -7.35 -9.39 16.00
C GLU A 215 -7.05 -8.53 14.77
N GLY A 216 -5.97 -8.84 14.06
CA GLY A 216 -5.60 -8.14 12.82
C GLY A 216 -6.68 -8.22 11.74
N SER A 217 -7.44 -9.33 11.67
CA SER A 217 -8.56 -9.49 10.76
C SER A 217 -9.73 -8.57 11.13
N PHE A 218 -10.07 -8.45 12.40
CA PHE A 218 -11.12 -7.52 12.86
C PHE A 218 -10.74 -6.07 12.64
N ILE A 219 -9.50 -5.70 12.96
CA ILE A 219 -8.98 -4.35 12.70
C ILE A 219 -8.99 -4.05 11.21
N GLY A 220 -8.50 -4.99 10.37
CA GLY A 220 -8.49 -4.84 8.92
C GLY A 220 -9.88 -4.73 8.31
N PHE A 221 -10.86 -5.46 8.85
CA PHE A 221 -12.26 -5.35 8.45
C PHE A 221 -12.83 -3.96 8.79
N GLY A 222 -12.56 -3.45 10.00
CA GLY A 222 -12.96 -2.10 10.39
C GLY A 222 -12.37 -1.01 9.48
N TRP A 223 -11.09 -1.11 9.16
CA TRP A 223 -10.45 -0.21 8.20
C TRP A 223 -11.05 -0.31 6.81
N GLY A 224 -11.32 -1.52 6.31
CA GLY A 224 -11.95 -1.73 5.01
C GLY A 224 -13.35 -1.11 4.92
N ILE A 225 -14.15 -1.22 5.99
CA ILE A 225 -15.45 -0.53 6.08
C ILE A 225 -15.25 0.99 6.02
N PHE A 226 -14.31 1.53 6.78
CA PHE A 226 -14.02 2.96 6.82
C PHE A 226 -13.60 3.50 5.45
N ASP A 227 -12.70 2.80 4.76
CA ASP A 227 -12.19 3.18 3.44
C ASP A 227 -13.28 3.25 2.36
N VAL A 228 -14.37 2.47 2.53
CA VAL A 228 -15.52 2.51 1.63
C VAL A 228 -16.60 3.48 2.13
N ALA A 229 -16.90 3.47 3.44
CA ALA A 229 -18.00 4.23 4.00
C ALA A 229 -17.79 5.75 3.88
N VAL A 230 -16.57 6.24 4.10
CA VAL A 230 -16.27 7.68 4.04
C VAL A 230 -16.52 8.25 2.64
N PRO A 231 -15.92 7.74 1.56
CA PRO A 231 -16.19 8.28 0.21
C PRO A 231 -17.62 7.98 -0.25
N ALA A 232 -18.22 6.87 0.16
CA ALA A 232 -19.61 6.53 -0.14
C ALA A 232 -20.57 7.55 0.47
N PHE A 233 -20.46 7.81 1.76
CA PHE A 233 -21.28 8.80 2.46
C PHE A 233 -21.10 10.20 1.88
N ALA A 234 -19.85 10.65 1.69
CA ALA A 234 -19.57 11.96 1.11
C ALA A 234 -20.15 12.12 -0.31
N THR A 235 -20.17 11.05 -1.10
CA THR A 235 -20.75 11.04 -2.44
C THR A 235 -22.29 11.12 -2.40
N LEU A 236 -22.93 10.35 -1.50
CA LEU A 236 -24.39 10.35 -1.32
C LEU A 236 -24.89 11.71 -0.82
N GLU A 237 -24.16 12.35 0.08
CA GLU A 237 -24.43 13.70 0.59
C GLU A 237 -24.06 14.82 -0.41
N LYS A 238 -23.61 14.48 -1.62
CA LYS A 238 -23.19 15.43 -2.68
C LYS A 238 -22.02 16.35 -2.29
N VAL A 239 -21.16 15.90 -1.37
CA VAL A 239 -19.96 16.60 -0.92
C VAL A 239 -18.70 15.71 -1.02
N PRO A 240 -18.41 15.07 -2.17
CA PRO A 240 -17.37 14.07 -2.32
C PRO A 240 -15.96 14.62 -1.99
N ASN A 241 -15.74 15.93 -2.13
CA ASN A 241 -14.50 16.61 -1.76
C ASN A 241 -14.18 16.52 -0.26
N ARG A 242 -15.18 16.36 0.60
CA ARG A 242 -14.97 16.17 2.05
C ARG A 242 -14.28 14.87 2.40
N THR A 243 -14.28 13.88 1.51
CA THR A 243 -13.50 12.64 1.68
C THR A 243 -12.04 12.95 1.98
N ALA A 244 -11.40 13.85 1.24
CA ALA A 244 -10.02 14.26 1.47
C ALA A 244 -9.81 14.85 2.88
N TRP A 245 -10.74 15.69 3.33
CA TRP A 245 -10.64 16.32 4.65
C TRP A 245 -10.78 15.33 5.80
N VAL A 246 -11.68 14.35 5.68
CA VAL A 246 -11.86 13.32 6.71
C VAL A 246 -10.58 12.48 6.85
N PHE A 247 -10.01 12.00 5.74
CA PHE A 247 -8.75 11.25 5.77
C PHE A 247 -7.58 12.10 6.27
N ALA A 248 -7.49 13.37 5.87
CA ALA A 248 -6.47 14.28 6.34
C ALA A 248 -6.58 14.52 7.86
N ALA A 249 -7.77 14.81 8.37
CA ALA A 249 -8.00 15.05 9.80
C ALA A 249 -7.65 13.81 10.64
N MET A 250 -8.08 12.62 10.19
CA MET A 250 -7.76 11.36 10.85
C MET A 250 -6.25 11.09 10.87
N GLY A 251 -5.57 11.34 9.74
CA GLY A 251 -4.12 11.14 9.65
C GLY A 251 -3.35 12.11 10.54
N ILE A 252 -3.74 13.38 10.59
CA ILE A 252 -3.15 14.39 11.48
C ILE A 252 -3.35 13.97 12.94
N ALA A 253 -4.57 13.55 13.31
CA ALA A 253 -4.87 13.07 14.65
C ALA A 253 -4.04 11.83 15.03
N SER A 254 -3.84 10.90 14.08
CA SER A 254 -3.00 9.71 14.28
C SER A 254 -1.52 10.07 14.52
N ILE A 255 -1.00 11.04 13.76
CA ILE A 255 0.38 11.53 13.95
C ILE A 255 0.51 12.22 15.32
N ALA A 256 -0.43 13.09 15.69
CA ALA A 256 -0.42 13.77 16.97
C ALA A 256 -0.51 12.78 18.14
N GLY A 257 -1.40 11.78 18.07
CA GLY A 257 -1.53 10.74 19.09
C GLY A 257 -0.32 9.82 19.23
N GLY A 258 0.44 9.64 18.16
CA GLY A 258 1.69 8.86 18.18
C GLY A 258 2.91 9.60 18.74
N LEU A 259 2.78 10.91 18.98
CA LEU A 259 3.83 11.75 19.55
C LEU A 259 3.70 11.95 21.08
N ILE A 260 2.56 11.57 21.65
CA ILE A 260 2.25 11.58 23.09
C ILE A 260 2.56 10.20 23.67
#